data_dcc3d7908441842570ba957c7ca581c8
#
_entry.id   dcc3d7908441842570ba957c7ca581c8
#
_cell.length_a   1.000
_cell.length_b   1.000
_cell.length_c   1.000
_cell.angle_alpha   90.00
_cell.angle_beta   90.00
_cell.angle_gamma   90.00
#
_symmetry.space_group_name_H-M   'P 1'
#
loop_
_entity.id
_entity.type
_entity.pdbx_description
1 polymer ?
#
loop_
_entity_poly.entity_id
_entity_poly.type
_entity_poly.pdbx_seq_one_letter_code
_entity_poly.pdbx_strand_id
1 'polypeptide(L)'
;MVLKRPENIFQGLAPYFFGSILLCFLTVFLKRFLTGESFLDSRFLPVSFLFGFCIGLPIHELFHALSYPAKAKVYIGVSIKQLRAFYIAANPIKRNRFIFISIAPALLGIFFQLVFLFTPVSLKWLITISMIAMFFGLISPAPDYRDVFLVVTQVPKGAYVQLSEKGYVWYKKD
;
A
#
# COMPACT_ATOMS: atom_id res chain seq x y z
N MET A 1 8.27 11.96 21.55
CA MET A 1 6.98 11.32 21.95
C MET A 1 6.75 10.07 21.14
N VAL A 2 6.14 9.03 21.72
CA VAL A 2 5.79 7.79 21.01
C VAL A 2 4.41 7.95 20.38
N LEU A 3 4.22 7.47 19.11
CA LEU A 3 2.91 7.41 18.47
C LEU A 3 2.00 6.41 19.20
N LYS A 4 0.85 6.88 19.64
CA LYS A 4 -0.14 6.03 20.31
C LYS A 4 -0.86 5.20 19.24
N ARG A 5 -0.62 3.88 19.23
CA ARG A 5 -1.35 2.92 18.40
C ARG A 5 -2.54 2.34 19.18
N PRO A 6 -3.63 1.97 18.50
CA PRO A 6 -4.70 1.19 19.14
C PRO A 6 -4.12 -0.08 19.76
N GLU A 7 -4.58 -0.43 20.95
CA GLU A 7 -4.14 -1.63 21.67
C GLU A 7 -4.48 -2.90 20.90
N ASN A 8 -5.64 -2.91 20.23
CA ASN A 8 -6.05 -3.99 19.35
C ASN A 8 -5.63 -3.67 17.89
N ILE A 9 -4.67 -4.44 17.38
CA ILE A 9 -4.16 -4.33 16.00
C ILE A 9 -5.31 -4.45 14.98
N PHE A 10 -6.27 -5.33 15.22
CA PHE A 10 -7.40 -5.54 14.34
C PHE A 10 -8.29 -4.31 14.25
N GLN A 11 -8.64 -3.70 15.37
CA GLN A 11 -9.45 -2.48 15.40
C GLN A 11 -8.75 -1.30 14.72
N GLY A 12 -7.42 -1.24 14.85
CA GLY A 12 -6.63 -0.19 14.21
C GLY A 12 -6.45 -0.35 12.70
N LEU A 13 -6.54 -1.57 12.15
CA LEU A 13 -6.35 -1.86 10.72
C LEU A 13 -7.65 -2.03 9.95
N ALA A 14 -8.69 -2.54 10.61
CA ALA A 14 -9.95 -2.89 9.97
C ALA A 14 -10.56 -1.80 9.08
N PRO A 15 -10.64 -0.51 9.49
CA PRO A 15 -11.22 0.52 8.63
C PRO A 15 -10.49 0.69 7.30
N TYR A 16 -9.17 0.62 7.32
CA TYR A 16 -8.33 0.80 6.12
C TYR A 16 -8.39 -0.42 5.21
N PHE A 17 -8.35 -1.61 5.80
CA PHE A 17 -8.46 -2.88 5.08
C PHE A 17 -9.82 -3.01 4.39
N PHE A 18 -10.92 -2.87 5.15
CA PHE A 18 -12.26 -2.96 4.59
C PHE A 18 -12.59 -1.82 3.64
N GLY A 19 -12.10 -0.59 3.91
CA GLY A 19 -12.23 0.54 3.00
C GLY A 19 -11.56 0.29 1.65
N SER A 20 -10.36 -0.30 1.64
CA SER A 20 -9.66 -0.67 0.40
C SER A 20 -10.39 -1.78 -0.35
N ILE A 21 -10.90 -2.79 0.34
CA ILE A 21 -11.71 -3.85 -0.25
C ILE A 21 -12.98 -3.26 -0.89
N LEU A 22 -13.69 -2.40 -0.17
CA LEU A 22 -14.90 -1.75 -0.67
C LEU A 22 -14.60 -0.93 -1.94
N LEU A 23 -13.51 -0.16 -1.93
CA LEU A 23 -13.07 0.61 -3.11
C LEU A 23 -12.82 -0.30 -4.32
N CYS A 24 -12.12 -1.43 -4.12
CA CYS A 24 -11.90 -2.40 -5.19
C CYS A 24 -13.20 -2.96 -5.73
N PHE A 25 -14.13 -3.38 -4.86
CA PHE A 25 -15.43 -3.91 -5.30
C PHE A 25 -16.27 -2.85 -6.02
N LEU A 26 -16.29 -1.62 -5.53
CA LEU A 26 -16.98 -0.51 -6.21
C LEU A 26 -16.40 -0.25 -7.60
N THR A 27 -15.08 -0.34 -7.76
CA THR A 27 -14.40 -0.20 -9.05
C THR A 27 -14.80 -1.32 -10.02
N VAL A 28 -14.82 -2.56 -9.54
CA VAL A 28 -15.26 -3.74 -10.33
C VAL A 28 -16.73 -3.61 -10.72
N PHE A 29 -17.58 -3.24 -9.77
CA PHE A 29 -18.99 -3.00 -10.02
C PHE A 29 -19.23 -1.89 -11.05
N LEU A 30 -18.52 -0.75 -10.91
CA LEU A 30 -18.60 0.36 -11.85
C LEU A 30 -18.25 -0.10 -13.28
N LYS A 31 -17.14 -0.81 -13.46
CA LYS A 31 -16.77 -1.33 -14.77
C LYS A 31 -17.83 -2.29 -15.32
N ARG A 32 -18.34 -3.22 -14.50
CA ARG A 32 -19.41 -4.14 -14.89
C ARG A 32 -20.68 -3.40 -15.30
N PHE A 33 -21.07 -2.38 -14.54
CA PHE A 33 -22.23 -1.56 -14.82
C PHE A 33 -22.09 -0.79 -16.14
N LEU A 34 -20.91 -0.18 -16.39
CA LEU A 34 -20.67 0.61 -17.60
C LEU A 34 -20.55 -0.24 -18.86
N THR A 35 -20.04 -1.47 -18.77
CA THR A 35 -19.80 -2.31 -19.95
C THR A 35 -20.90 -3.32 -20.21
N GLY A 36 -21.68 -3.69 -19.19
CA GLY A 36 -22.70 -4.74 -19.27
C GLY A 36 -22.14 -6.16 -19.46
N GLU A 37 -20.83 -6.33 -19.63
CA GLU A 37 -20.19 -7.57 -20.02
C GLU A 37 -19.41 -8.24 -18.88
N SER A 38 -19.25 -9.57 -18.97
CA SER A 38 -18.33 -10.33 -18.13
C SER A 38 -16.91 -10.21 -18.69
N PHE A 39 -15.99 -9.74 -17.89
CA PHE A 39 -14.61 -9.50 -18.28
C PHE A 39 -13.60 -10.43 -17.61
N LEU A 40 -14.01 -11.18 -16.58
CA LEU A 40 -13.13 -12.12 -15.89
C LEU A 40 -12.88 -13.35 -16.78
N ASP A 41 -11.61 -13.73 -16.92
CA ASP A 41 -11.23 -14.98 -17.57
C ASP A 41 -10.38 -15.82 -16.61
N SER A 42 -10.95 -16.94 -16.17
CA SER A 42 -10.36 -17.82 -15.16
C SER A 42 -9.00 -18.41 -15.58
N ARG A 43 -8.73 -18.51 -16.89
CA ARG A 43 -7.44 -19.00 -17.41
C ARG A 43 -6.25 -18.14 -16.98
N PHE A 44 -6.49 -16.85 -16.75
CA PHE A 44 -5.46 -15.89 -16.37
C PHE A 44 -5.35 -15.70 -14.84
N LEU A 45 -6.23 -16.29 -14.05
CA LEU A 45 -6.20 -16.14 -12.58
C LEU A 45 -4.87 -16.57 -11.95
N PRO A 46 -4.28 -17.75 -12.28
CA PRO A 46 -3.04 -18.17 -11.62
C PRO A 46 -1.89 -17.18 -11.82
N VAL A 47 -1.67 -16.74 -13.06
CA VAL A 47 -0.62 -15.76 -13.37
C VAL A 47 -0.94 -14.40 -12.78
N SER A 48 -2.21 -14.01 -12.73
CA SER A 48 -2.65 -12.75 -12.12
C SER A 48 -2.41 -12.73 -10.61
N PHE A 49 -2.67 -13.84 -9.91
CA PHE A 49 -2.38 -13.95 -8.48
C PHE A 49 -0.88 -13.90 -8.20
N LEU A 50 -0.07 -14.62 -8.99
CA LEU A 50 1.39 -14.55 -8.85
C LEU A 50 1.89 -13.12 -9.06
N PHE A 51 1.44 -12.45 -10.09
CA PHE A 51 1.79 -11.07 -10.38
C PHE A 51 1.30 -10.11 -9.28
N GLY A 52 0.04 -10.26 -8.83
CA GLY A 52 -0.53 -9.50 -7.73
C GLY A 52 0.23 -9.67 -6.42
N PHE A 53 0.68 -10.89 -6.12
CA PHE A 53 1.51 -11.16 -4.97
C PHE A 53 2.87 -10.43 -5.04
N CYS A 54 3.51 -10.39 -6.22
CA CYS A 54 4.72 -9.60 -6.44
C CYS A 54 4.47 -8.09 -6.26
N ILE A 55 3.31 -7.58 -6.72
CA ILE A 55 2.90 -6.18 -6.50
C ILE A 55 2.69 -5.90 -5.01
N GLY A 56 1.96 -6.76 -4.32
CA GLY A 56 1.56 -6.56 -2.93
C GLY A 56 2.67 -6.78 -1.91
N LEU A 57 3.81 -7.40 -2.27
CA LEU A 57 4.91 -7.65 -1.34
C LEU A 57 6.22 -7.01 -1.81
N PRO A 58 7.03 -7.63 -2.71
CA PRO A 58 8.37 -7.08 -2.98
C PRO A 58 8.35 -5.72 -3.67
N ILE A 59 7.44 -5.49 -4.60
CA ILE A 59 7.34 -4.21 -5.30
C ILE A 59 6.79 -3.12 -4.37
N HIS A 60 5.85 -3.44 -3.49
CA HIS A 60 5.37 -2.56 -2.44
C HIS A 60 6.53 -2.02 -1.59
N GLU A 61 7.37 -2.90 -1.03
CA GLU A 61 8.52 -2.50 -0.21
C GLU A 61 9.57 -1.70 -1.02
N LEU A 62 9.74 -2.04 -2.30
CA LEU A 62 10.59 -1.27 -3.18
C LEU A 62 10.11 0.17 -3.36
N PHE A 63 8.79 0.40 -3.47
CA PHE A 63 8.22 1.75 -3.56
C PHE A 63 8.48 2.57 -2.29
N HIS A 64 8.38 1.96 -1.11
CA HIS A 64 8.82 2.61 0.12
C HIS A 64 10.29 3.02 0.03
N ALA A 65 11.17 2.07 -0.31
CA ALA A 65 12.61 2.31 -0.36
C ALA A 65 13.01 3.40 -1.37
N LEU A 66 12.44 3.38 -2.57
CA LEU A 66 12.67 4.38 -3.61
C LEU A 66 12.17 5.78 -3.23
N SER A 67 11.18 5.84 -2.33
CA SER A 67 10.61 7.10 -1.84
C SER A 67 11.46 7.78 -0.78
N TYR A 68 12.49 7.13 -0.24
CA TYR A 68 13.43 7.75 0.69
C TYR A 68 14.35 8.75 -0.01
N PRO A 69 14.91 9.73 0.72
CA PRO A 69 15.96 10.59 0.18
C PRO A 69 17.17 9.79 -0.28
N ALA A 70 17.82 10.18 -1.38
CA ALA A 70 18.94 9.45 -1.97
C ALA A 70 20.14 9.20 -1.01
N LYS A 71 20.28 10.02 0.05
CA LYS A 71 21.33 9.85 1.08
C LYS A 71 20.90 8.93 2.23
N ALA A 72 19.64 8.47 2.28
CA ALA A 72 19.17 7.59 3.33
C ALA A 72 19.64 6.15 3.08
N LYS A 73 20.13 5.51 4.13
CA LYS A 73 20.40 4.07 4.08
C LYS A 73 19.10 3.32 4.35
N VAL A 74 18.60 2.64 3.33
CA VAL A 74 17.38 1.83 3.41
C VAL A 74 17.76 0.40 3.07
N TYR A 75 17.34 -0.53 3.92
CA TYR A 75 17.54 -1.97 3.72
C TYR A 75 16.19 -2.60 3.43
N ILE A 76 16.13 -3.39 2.37
CA ILE A 76 14.97 -4.21 2.03
C ILE A 76 15.31 -5.64 2.42
N GLY A 77 14.40 -6.31 3.13
CA GLY A 77 14.50 -7.70 3.51
C GLY A 77 13.26 -8.48 3.12
N VAL A 78 13.44 -9.79 2.94
CA VAL A 78 12.35 -10.74 2.72
C VAL A 78 12.46 -11.84 3.76
N SER A 79 11.37 -12.09 4.48
CA SER A 79 11.26 -13.21 5.41
C SER A 79 10.40 -14.30 4.77
N ILE A 80 11.04 -15.37 4.28
CA ILE A 80 10.34 -16.51 3.71
C ILE A 80 9.48 -17.20 4.77
N LYS A 81 9.99 -17.31 6.02
CA LYS A 81 9.25 -17.90 7.13
C LYS A 81 7.94 -17.19 7.48
N GLN A 82 7.91 -15.87 7.30
CA GLN A 82 6.75 -15.03 7.60
C GLN A 82 5.98 -14.62 6.34
N LEU A 83 6.43 -15.05 5.16
CA LEU A 83 5.88 -14.65 3.85
C LEU A 83 5.67 -13.14 3.75
N ARG A 84 6.68 -12.37 4.18
CA ARG A 84 6.60 -10.92 4.13
C ARG A 84 7.91 -10.31 3.65
N ALA A 85 7.81 -9.25 2.88
CA ALA A 85 8.88 -8.29 2.64
C ALA A 85 8.79 -7.17 3.69
N PHE A 86 9.89 -6.46 3.92
CA PHE A 86 9.94 -5.30 4.81
C PHE A 86 11.09 -4.39 4.41
N TYR A 87 10.97 -3.13 4.75
CA TYR A 87 12.10 -2.19 4.69
C TYR A 87 12.46 -1.67 6.07
N ILE A 88 13.72 -1.32 6.27
CA ILE A 88 14.24 -0.71 7.49
C ILE A 88 15.02 0.54 7.11
N ALA A 89 14.66 1.67 7.70
CA ALA A 89 15.41 2.90 7.61
C ALA A 89 15.59 3.50 9.01
N ALA A 90 16.83 3.68 9.43
CA ALA A 90 17.15 4.21 10.76
C ALA A 90 17.12 5.74 10.82
N ASN A 91 17.15 6.42 9.68
CA ASN A 91 17.25 7.87 9.62
C ASN A 91 15.92 8.55 9.99
N PRO A 92 15.95 9.59 10.83
CA PRO A 92 14.76 10.39 11.09
C PRO A 92 14.33 11.14 9.82
N ILE A 93 13.04 11.15 9.55
CA ILE A 93 12.44 11.77 8.36
C ILE A 93 11.44 12.86 8.76
N LYS A 94 11.37 13.93 8.00
CA LYS A 94 10.34 14.96 8.20
C LYS A 94 8.94 14.35 8.03
N ARG A 95 7.98 14.80 8.85
CA ARG A 95 6.59 14.34 8.85
C ARG A 95 6.00 14.19 7.44
N ASN A 96 6.09 15.23 6.61
CA ASN A 96 5.51 15.20 5.26
C ASN A 96 6.19 14.16 4.36
N ARG A 97 7.50 13.97 4.53
CA ARG A 97 8.24 12.93 3.79
C ARG A 97 7.83 11.54 4.24
N PHE A 98 7.60 11.32 5.55
CA PHE A 98 7.07 10.07 6.06
C PHE A 98 5.71 9.74 5.43
N ILE A 99 4.79 10.72 5.39
CA ILE A 99 3.48 10.55 4.76
C ILE A 99 3.62 10.15 3.28
N PHE A 100 4.51 10.83 2.53
CA PHE A 100 4.77 10.49 1.13
C PHE A 100 5.30 9.07 0.96
N ILE A 101 6.30 8.67 1.76
CA ILE A 101 6.89 7.32 1.73
C ILE A 101 5.82 6.27 2.00
N SER A 102 4.96 6.49 3.00
CA SER A 102 3.90 5.55 3.38
C SER A 102 2.79 5.43 2.32
N ILE A 103 2.51 6.49 1.56
CA ILE A 103 1.47 6.46 0.52
C ILE A 103 2.04 5.92 -0.82
N ALA A 104 3.34 6.00 -1.03
CA ALA A 104 3.95 5.67 -2.31
C ALA A 104 3.56 4.29 -2.89
N PRO A 105 3.48 3.19 -2.12
CA PRO A 105 3.03 1.91 -2.64
C PRO A 105 1.58 1.91 -3.17
N ALA A 106 0.70 2.73 -2.58
CA ALA A 106 -0.69 2.82 -3.03
C ALA A 106 -0.83 3.38 -4.46
N LEU A 107 0.16 4.18 -4.92
CA LEU A 107 0.19 4.68 -6.30
C LEU A 107 0.22 3.54 -7.32
N LEU A 108 0.84 2.42 -6.97
CA LEU A 108 0.87 1.23 -7.83
C LEU A 108 -0.54 0.61 -7.93
N GLY A 109 -1.25 0.52 -6.81
CA GLY A 109 -2.65 0.05 -6.80
C GLY A 109 -3.56 0.97 -7.61
N ILE A 110 -3.41 2.29 -7.48
CA ILE A 110 -4.14 3.29 -8.27
C ILE A 110 -3.81 3.15 -9.76
N PHE A 111 -2.54 2.95 -10.11
CA PHE A 111 -2.14 2.71 -11.50
C PHE A 111 -2.88 1.50 -12.09
N PHE A 112 -2.88 0.36 -11.41
CA PHE A 112 -3.60 -0.82 -11.88
C PHE A 112 -5.12 -0.64 -11.86
N GLN A 113 -5.67 0.16 -10.96
CA GLN A 113 -7.09 0.55 -10.99
C GLN A 113 -7.44 1.32 -12.27
N LEU A 114 -6.60 2.26 -12.67
CA LEU A 114 -6.78 2.99 -13.93
C LEU A 114 -6.63 2.05 -15.14
N VAL A 115 -5.59 1.21 -15.17
CA VAL A 115 -5.42 0.21 -16.22
C VAL A 115 -6.68 -0.68 -16.31
N PHE A 116 -7.17 -1.19 -15.18
CA PHE A 116 -8.40 -1.99 -15.14
C PHE A 116 -9.60 -1.23 -15.71
N LEU A 117 -9.81 0.02 -15.31
CA LEU A 117 -10.97 0.80 -15.75
C LEU A 117 -10.94 1.10 -17.25
N PHE A 118 -9.78 1.47 -17.79
CA PHE A 118 -9.67 1.92 -19.18
C PHE A 118 -9.37 0.81 -20.19
N THR A 119 -8.99 -0.40 -19.75
CA THR A 119 -8.74 -1.52 -20.65
C THR A 119 -10.06 -1.99 -21.31
N PRO A 120 -10.11 -2.15 -22.66
CA PRO A 120 -11.26 -2.71 -23.34
C PRO A 120 -11.60 -4.12 -22.87
N VAL A 121 -12.90 -4.46 -22.83
CA VAL A 121 -13.39 -5.78 -22.33
C VAL A 121 -12.88 -6.96 -23.18
N SER A 122 -12.54 -6.71 -24.44
CA SER A 122 -11.92 -7.70 -25.35
C SER A 122 -10.55 -8.20 -24.87
N LEU A 123 -9.79 -7.37 -24.14
CA LEU A 123 -8.46 -7.71 -23.59
C LEU A 123 -8.57 -8.38 -22.22
N LYS A 124 -9.27 -9.52 -22.16
CA LYS A 124 -9.60 -10.23 -20.90
C LYS A 124 -8.38 -10.57 -20.03
N TRP A 125 -7.26 -10.91 -20.65
CA TRP A 125 -6.01 -11.19 -19.93
C TRP A 125 -5.51 -9.96 -19.15
N LEU A 126 -5.47 -8.79 -19.81
CA LEU A 126 -4.99 -7.55 -19.19
C LEU A 126 -5.94 -7.06 -18.10
N ILE A 127 -7.25 -7.17 -18.34
CA ILE A 127 -8.28 -6.84 -17.33
C ILE A 127 -8.13 -7.74 -16.11
N THR A 128 -7.99 -9.06 -16.30
CA THR A 128 -7.87 -10.00 -15.18
C THR A 128 -6.60 -9.73 -14.37
N ILE A 129 -5.46 -9.51 -15.04
CA ILE A 129 -4.19 -9.19 -14.36
C ILE A 129 -4.29 -7.85 -13.62
N SER A 130 -4.78 -6.80 -14.28
CA SER A 130 -4.86 -5.47 -13.65
C SER A 130 -5.87 -5.43 -12.50
N MET A 131 -6.98 -6.17 -12.59
CA MET A 131 -7.92 -6.31 -11.49
C MET A 131 -7.27 -6.92 -10.25
N ILE A 132 -6.58 -8.04 -10.40
CA ILE A 132 -5.92 -8.70 -9.26
C ILE A 132 -4.77 -7.84 -8.73
N ALA A 133 -3.97 -7.23 -9.61
CA ALA A 133 -2.90 -6.31 -9.20
C ALA A 133 -3.43 -5.08 -8.45
N MET A 134 -4.59 -4.53 -8.86
CA MET A 134 -5.30 -3.47 -8.15
C MET A 134 -5.67 -3.90 -6.72
N PHE A 135 -6.25 -5.10 -6.55
CA PHE A 135 -6.61 -5.61 -5.22
C PHE A 135 -5.38 -5.70 -4.32
N PHE A 136 -4.30 -6.33 -4.79
CA PHE A 136 -3.06 -6.40 -4.01
C PHE A 136 -2.46 -5.02 -3.75
N GLY A 137 -2.40 -4.17 -4.75
CA GLY A 137 -1.78 -2.84 -4.65
C GLY A 137 -2.54 -1.84 -3.79
N LEU A 138 -3.86 -1.99 -3.60
CA LEU A 138 -4.67 -1.12 -2.73
C LEU A 138 -4.89 -1.69 -1.34
N ILE A 139 -4.89 -3.03 -1.17
CA ILE A 139 -5.15 -3.66 0.13
C ILE A 139 -3.86 -3.82 0.94
N SER A 140 -2.73 -4.18 0.30
CA SER A 140 -1.46 -4.37 1.03
C SER A 140 -1.00 -3.12 1.80
N PRO A 141 -1.22 -1.86 1.33
CA PRO A 141 -0.86 -0.67 2.08
C PRO A 141 -1.79 -0.32 3.26
N ALA A 142 -2.74 -1.17 3.64
CA ALA A 142 -3.64 -0.86 4.75
C ALA A 142 -2.92 -0.47 6.07
N PRO A 143 -1.79 -1.11 6.46
CA PRO A 143 -0.99 -0.66 7.60
C PRO A 143 -0.40 0.75 7.40
N ASP A 144 0.00 1.08 6.17
CA ASP A 144 0.58 2.37 5.85
C ASP A 144 -0.45 3.49 5.90
N TYR A 145 -1.68 3.24 5.45
CA TYR A 145 -2.79 4.20 5.57
C TYR A 145 -3.08 4.52 7.04
N ARG A 146 -3.09 3.50 7.90
CA ARG A 146 -3.20 3.71 9.35
C ARG A 146 -2.04 4.56 9.88
N ASP A 147 -0.81 4.23 9.53
CA ASP A 147 0.37 4.93 10.02
C ASP A 147 0.39 6.39 9.51
N VAL A 148 -0.08 6.65 8.28
CA VAL A 148 -0.32 8.01 7.78
C VAL A 148 -1.37 8.74 8.63
N PHE A 149 -2.50 8.11 8.91
CA PHE A 149 -3.55 8.70 9.74
C PHE A 149 -3.02 9.07 11.14
N LEU A 150 -2.28 8.17 11.78
CA LEU A 150 -1.67 8.42 13.08
C LEU A 150 -0.67 9.58 13.05
N VAL A 151 0.16 9.64 12.00
CA VAL A 151 1.12 10.74 11.83
C VAL A 151 0.42 12.07 11.54
N VAL A 152 -0.62 12.06 10.72
CA VAL A 152 -1.39 13.28 10.42
C VAL A 152 -2.08 13.83 11.66
N THR A 153 -2.61 12.97 12.51
CA THR A 153 -3.39 13.37 13.71
C THR A 153 -2.54 13.65 14.94
N GLN A 154 -1.38 12.99 15.11
CA GLN A 154 -0.60 13.06 16.34
C GLN A 154 0.73 13.82 16.21
N VAL A 155 1.26 13.97 14.99
CA VAL A 155 2.58 14.59 14.78
C VAL A 155 2.42 16.00 14.25
N PRO A 156 2.96 17.03 14.92
CA PRO A 156 2.85 18.41 14.46
C PRO A 156 3.65 18.63 13.16
N LYS A 157 3.23 19.63 12.37
CA LYS A 157 3.98 20.06 11.18
C LYS A 157 5.42 20.45 11.56
N GLY A 158 6.37 20.11 10.71
CA GLY A 158 7.80 20.39 10.92
C GLY A 158 8.54 19.39 11.80
N ALA A 159 7.84 18.48 12.48
CA ALA A 159 8.47 17.45 13.29
C ALA A 159 9.12 16.34 12.45
N TYR A 160 10.01 15.59 13.07
CA TYR A 160 10.65 14.40 12.54
C TYR A 160 10.01 13.15 13.13
N VAL A 161 9.92 12.11 12.29
CA VAL A 161 9.44 10.77 12.66
C VAL A 161 10.60 9.78 12.47
N GLN A 162 10.76 8.87 13.42
CA GLN A 162 11.79 7.84 13.38
C GLN A 162 11.25 6.53 13.94
N LEU A 163 11.68 5.42 13.35
CA LEU A 163 11.42 4.09 13.89
C LEU A 163 12.33 3.85 15.10
N SER A 164 11.76 3.33 16.19
CA SER A 164 12.47 2.90 17.40
C SER A 164 11.99 1.53 17.85
N GLU A 165 12.62 0.94 18.86
CA GLU A 165 12.19 -0.34 19.47
C GLU A 165 10.74 -0.29 20.01
N LYS A 166 10.28 0.89 20.41
CA LYS A 166 8.92 1.13 20.90
C LYS A 166 7.92 1.51 19.80
N GLY A 167 8.29 1.37 18.52
CA GLY A 167 7.53 1.82 17.37
C GLY A 167 7.96 3.20 16.88
N TYR A 168 7.07 3.93 16.19
CA TYR A 168 7.40 5.27 15.72
C TYR A 168 7.43 6.29 16.85
N VAL A 169 8.51 7.05 16.91
CA VAL A 169 8.68 8.22 17.80
C VAL A 169 8.76 9.48 16.95
N TRP A 170 8.34 10.59 17.51
CA TRP A 170 8.48 11.88 16.87
C TRP A 170 9.05 12.95 17.82
N TYR A 171 9.73 13.96 17.25
CA TYR A 171 10.32 15.09 17.96
C TYR A 171 10.45 16.30 17.03
N LYS A 172 10.52 17.49 17.63
CA LYS A 172 10.94 18.71 16.93
C LYS A 172 12.46 18.86 17.12
N LYS A 173 13.14 19.31 16.06
CA LYS A 173 14.49 19.87 16.23
C LYS A 173 14.33 21.34 16.58
N ASP A 174 14.99 21.74 17.61
CA ASP A 174 15.19 23.15 17.97
C ASP A 174 16.02 23.83 16.89
#